data_b49e045c58d681242381bb96fba42e2c
#
_entry.id   b49e045c58d681242381bb96fba42e2c
#
_cell.length_a   1.000
_cell.length_b   1.000
_cell.length_c   1.000
_cell.angle_alpha   90.00
_cell.angle_beta   90.00
_cell.angle_gamma   90.00
#
_symmetry.space_group_name_H-M   'P 1'
#
loop_
_entity.id
_entity.type
_entity.pdbx_description
1 polymer ?
#
loop_
_entity_poly.entity_id
_entity_poly.type
_entity_poly.pdbx_seq_one_letter_code
_entity_poly.pdbx_strand_id
1 'polypeptide(L)'
;MNLSIKNTDDYLALQPEKFVVLLEKIRQAVRTLVPEAVEVMSYGMPAFKYKGRMLIYYAGFKNHCSLFPGGKAVVSKFKKELKPYKTSAGTISFTAERPLPAALLKKIISARAKDNLNKSKLKAKSTKKK
;
A
#
# COMPACT_ATOMS: atom_id res chain seq x y z
N MET A 1 -21.54 -11.42 0.19
CA MET A 1 -20.61 -12.10 -0.70
C MET A 1 -20.32 -11.29 -1.95
N ASN A 2 -19.06 -11.07 -2.23
CA ASN A 2 -18.69 -10.11 -3.27
C ASN A 2 -17.97 -10.76 -4.44
N LEU A 3 -18.67 -11.71 -5.04
CA LEU A 3 -18.15 -12.43 -6.20
C LEU A 3 -17.92 -11.50 -7.39
N SER A 4 -18.56 -10.32 -7.38
CA SER A 4 -18.42 -9.33 -8.45
C SER A 4 -17.19 -8.44 -8.31
N ILE A 5 -16.45 -8.50 -7.21
CA ILE A 5 -15.26 -7.68 -7.03
C ILE A 5 -14.10 -8.29 -7.82
N LYS A 6 -13.72 -7.64 -8.91
CA LYS A 6 -12.66 -8.12 -9.80
C LYS A 6 -11.46 -7.19 -9.84
N ASN A 7 -11.64 -5.94 -9.43
CA ASN A 7 -10.57 -4.94 -9.51
C ASN A 7 -10.77 -3.89 -8.42
N THR A 8 -9.85 -2.94 -8.38
CA THR A 8 -9.87 -1.87 -7.39
C THR A 8 -11.13 -1.01 -7.49
N ASP A 9 -11.58 -0.70 -8.70
CA ASP A 9 -12.80 0.10 -8.87
C ASP A 9 -14.01 -0.59 -8.25
N ASP A 10 -14.17 -1.89 -8.47
CA ASP A 10 -15.24 -2.66 -7.87
C ASP A 10 -15.17 -2.61 -6.34
N TYR A 11 -13.96 -2.77 -5.81
CA TYR A 11 -13.74 -2.74 -4.37
C TYR A 11 -14.15 -1.39 -3.77
N LEU A 12 -13.68 -0.30 -4.39
CA LEU A 12 -13.96 1.05 -3.89
C LEU A 12 -15.46 1.37 -3.96
N ALA A 13 -16.16 0.87 -4.96
CA ALA A 13 -17.58 1.10 -5.12
C ALA A 13 -18.41 0.58 -3.94
N LEU A 14 -17.88 -0.38 -3.20
CA LEU A 14 -18.56 -0.99 -2.04
C LEU A 14 -18.15 -0.38 -0.70
N GLN A 15 -17.23 0.58 -0.71
CA GLN A 15 -16.75 1.19 0.53
C GLN A 15 -17.59 2.40 0.91
N PRO A 16 -17.68 2.72 2.22
CA PRO A 16 -18.28 3.98 2.63
C PRO A 16 -17.55 5.15 1.99
N GLU A 17 -18.29 6.19 1.65
CA GLU A 17 -17.74 7.34 0.94
C GLU A 17 -16.51 7.93 1.63
N LYS A 18 -16.55 8.03 2.96
CA LYS A 18 -15.42 8.58 3.72
C LYS A 18 -14.15 7.75 3.56
N PHE A 19 -14.29 6.44 3.34
CA PHE A 19 -13.14 5.56 3.11
C PHE A 19 -12.67 5.61 1.67
N VAL A 20 -13.59 5.80 0.73
CA VAL A 20 -13.23 5.94 -0.69
C VAL A 20 -12.22 7.07 -0.87
N VAL A 21 -12.46 8.21 -0.21
CA VAL A 21 -11.56 9.35 -0.28
C VAL A 21 -10.15 8.97 0.21
N LEU A 22 -10.07 8.26 1.34
CA LEU A 22 -8.79 7.87 1.93
C LEU A 22 -8.04 6.85 1.06
N LEU A 23 -8.77 5.85 0.60
CA LEU A 23 -8.19 4.78 -0.21
C LEU A 23 -7.78 5.29 -1.59
N GLU A 24 -8.57 6.19 -2.17
CA GLU A 24 -8.24 6.78 -3.46
C GLU A 24 -6.98 7.65 -3.37
N LYS A 25 -6.74 8.30 -2.24
CA LYS A 25 -5.49 9.05 -2.03
C LYS A 25 -4.27 8.13 -2.09
N ILE A 26 -4.38 6.95 -1.51
CA ILE A 26 -3.31 5.95 -1.58
C ILE A 26 -3.08 5.54 -3.03
N ARG A 27 -4.17 5.23 -3.73
CA ARG A 27 -4.13 4.81 -5.12
C ARG A 27 -3.43 5.85 -6.00
N GLN A 28 -3.84 7.11 -5.87
CA GLN A 28 -3.27 8.20 -6.67
C GLN A 28 -1.82 8.46 -6.32
N ALA A 29 -1.46 8.34 -5.04
CA ALA A 29 -0.07 8.53 -4.63
C ALA A 29 0.84 7.49 -5.28
N VAL A 30 0.41 6.23 -5.33
CA VAL A 30 1.20 5.18 -5.99
C VAL A 30 1.30 5.47 -7.48
N ARG A 31 0.20 5.80 -8.13
CA ARG A 31 0.19 6.08 -9.58
C ARG A 31 1.11 7.24 -9.94
N THR A 32 1.18 8.24 -9.08
CA THR A 32 2.02 9.41 -9.30
C THR A 32 3.50 9.10 -9.06
N LEU A 33 3.80 8.41 -7.96
CA LEU A 33 5.18 8.15 -7.56
C LEU A 33 5.81 6.96 -8.28
N VAL A 34 4.99 5.96 -8.58
CA VAL A 34 5.47 4.70 -9.18
C VAL A 34 4.57 4.38 -10.36
N PRO A 35 4.68 5.14 -11.45
CA PRO A 35 3.77 4.95 -12.60
C PRO A 35 3.86 3.57 -13.25
N GLU A 36 4.94 2.84 -13.02
CA GLU A 36 5.11 1.48 -13.54
C GLU A 36 4.43 0.43 -12.66
N ALA A 37 3.93 0.81 -11.48
CA ALA A 37 3.24 -0.14 -10.60
C ALA A 37 1.91 -0.56 -11.24
N VAL A 38 1.57 -1.83 -11.03
CA VAL A 38 0.38 -2.43 -11.61
C VAL A 38 -0.65 -2.71 -10.52
N GLU A 39 -1.88 -2.26 -10.72
CA GLU A 39 -2.97 -2.55 -9.78
C GLU A 39 -3.37 -4.00 -9.89
N VAL A 40 -3.54 -4.64 -8.74
CA VAL A 40 -3.99 -6.02 -8.66
C VAL A 40 -4.92 -6.17 -7.47
N MET A 41 -5.67 -7.26 -7.45
CA MET A 41 -6.44 -7.69 -6.28
C MET A 41 -5.72 -8.88 -5.68
N SER A 42 -5.51 -8.84 -4.37
CA SER A 42 -4.82 -9.91 -3.68
C SER A 42 -5.40 -10.03 -2.27
N TYR A 43 -5.73 -11.25 -1.86
CA TYR A 43 -6.38 -11.48 -0.58
C TYR A 43 -7.69 -10.68 -0.41
N GLY A 44 -8.40 -10.44 -1.51
CA GLY A 44 -9.63 -9.65 -1.47
C GLY A 44 -9.42 -8.16 -1.28
N MET A 45 -8.21 -7.67 -1.41
CA MET A 45 -7.86 -6.26 -1.20
C MET A 45 -7.19 -5.67 -2.43
N PRO A 46 -7.40 -4.37 -2.67
CA PRO A 46 -6.61 -3.71 -3.70
C PRO A 46 -5.14 -3.61 -3.29
N ALA A 47 -4.29 -3.73 -4.27
CA ALA A 47 -2.85 -3.75 -4.06
C ALA A 47 -2.14 -3.28 -5.31
N PHE A 48 -0.83 -3.09 -5.20
CA PHE A 48 0.03 -2.77 -6.35
C PHE A 48 1.23 -3.70 -6.35
N LYS A 49 1.63 -4.09 -7.56
CA LYS A 49 2.89 -4.78 -7.79
C LYS A 49 3.87 -3.84 -8.48
N TYR A 50 5.13 -3.97 -8.14
CA TYR A 50 6.19 -3.21 -8.79
C TYR A 50 7.44 -4.09 -8.87
N LYS A 51 8.00 -4.21 -10.07
CA LYS A 51 9.16 -5.05 -10.33
C LYS A 51 8.91 -6.51 -9.92
N GLY A 52 7.70 -7.00 -10.22
CA GLY A 52 7.34 -8.39 -9.97
C GLY A 52 7.07 -8.75 -8.51
N ARG A 53 7.04 -7.77 -7.62
CA ARG A 53 6.82 -7.99 -6.18
C ARG A 53 5.69 -7.10 -5.69
N MET A 54 5.02 -7.55 -4.63
CA MET A 54 3.98 -6.73 -4.03
C MET A 54 4.59 -5.47 -3.46
N LEU A 55 3.95 -4.34 -3.72
CA LEU A 55 4.40 -3.05 -3.24
C LEU A 55 3.68 -2.68 -1.94
N ILE A 56 2.37 -2.54 -2.02
CA ILE A 56 1.51 -2.28 -0.86
C ILE A 56 0.14 -2.91 -1.10
N TYR A 57 -0.56 -3.13 0.01
CA TYR A 57 -1.99 -3.42 0.02
C TYR A 57 -2.68 -2.32 0.80
N TYR A 58 -3.97 -2.12 0.57
CA TYR A 58 -4.76 -1.19 1.38
C TYR A 58 -6.20 -1.66 1.41
N ALA A 59 -6.90 -1.32 2.49
CA ALA A 59 -8.26 -1.83 2.67
C ALA A 59 -9.07 -0.95 3.60
N GLY A 60 -10.40 -1.01 3.45
CA GLY A 60 -11.33 -0.40 4.36
C GLY A 60 -11.95 -1.46 5.25
N PHE A 61 -12.09 -1.17 6.52
CA PHE A 61 -12.73 -2.03 7.50
C PHE A 61 -13.94 -1.30 8.08
N LYS A 62 -14.54 -1.86 9.11
CA LYS A 62 -15.77 -1.28 9.66
C LYS A 62 -15.60 0.17 10.12
N ASN A 63 -14.54 0.44 10.88
CA ASN A 63 -14.33 1.75 11.50
C ASN A 63 -13.04 2.43 11.12
N HIS A 64 -12.25 1.84 10.23
CA HIS A 64 -10.94 2.37 9.89
C HIS A 64 -10.47 1.84 8.54
N CYS A 65 -9.41 2.44 8.05
CA CYS A 65 -8.69 1.93 6.88
C CYS A 65 -7.31 1.46 7.31
N SER A 66 -6.69 0.61 6.52
CA SER A 66 -5.35 0.15 6.80
C SER A 66 -4.49 0.19 5.55
N LEU A 67 -3.22 0.46 5.75
CA LEU A 67 -2.18 0.35 4.74
C LEU A 67 -1.24 -0.77 5.19
N PHE A 68 -0.96 -1.70 4.30
CA PHE A 68 -0.06 -2.81 4.57
C PHE A 68 1.18 -2.61 3.69
N PRO A 69 2.25 -2.04 4.24
CA PRO A 69 3.41 -1.66 3.44
C PRO A 69 4.41 -2.79 3.17
N GLY A 70 3.96 -4.03 3.24
CA GLY A 70 4.79 -5.15 2.83
C GLY A 70 5.74 -5.69 3.88
N GLY A 71 5.50 -5.40 5.15
CA GLY A 71 6.28 -5.95 6.25
C GLY A 71 6.63 -4.92 7.31
N LYS A 72 7.29 -5.39 8.36
CA LYS A 72 7.58 -4.56 9.53
C LYS A 72 8.68 -3.53 9.33
N ALA A 73 9.52 -3.71 8.31
CA ALA A 73 10.66 -2.83 8.09
C ALA A 73 10.25 -1.36 7.88
N VAL A 74 9.21 -1.13 7.09
CA VAL A 74 8.72 0.22 6.82
C VAL A 74 8.09 0.83 8.07
N VAL A 75 7.31 0.04 8.81
CA VAL A 75 6.70 0.53 10.06
C VAL A 75 7.78 0.94 11.05
N SER A 76 8.85 0.14 11.16
CA SER A 76 9.98 0.47 12.04
C SER A 76 10.71 1.73 11.57
N LYS A 77 10.92 1.86 10.27
CA LYS A 77 11.63 3.00 9.71
C LYS A 77 10.94 4.33 9.99
N PHE A 78 9.62 4.33 9.96
CA PHE A 78 8.83 5.56 10.17
C PHE A 78 8.16 5.58 11.54
N LYS A 79 8.75 4.90 12.52
CA LYS A 79 8.18 4.78 13.85
C LYS A 79 7.82 6.12 14.48
N LYS A 80 8.66 7.13 14.33
CA LYS A 80 8.39 8.45 14.90
C LYS A 80 7.17 9.09 14.27
N GLU A 81 7.12 9.09 12.95
CA GLU A 81 6.02 9.71 12.21
C GLU A 81 4.70 8.95 12.41
N LEU A 82 4.78 7.65 12.67
CA LEU A 82 3.61 6.82 12.86
C LEU A 82 3.13 6.76 14.30
N LYS A 83 3.80 7.45 15.21
CA LYS A 83 3.46 7.44 16.63
C LYS A 83 1.97 7.73 16.90
N PRO A 84 1.32 8.71 16.22
CA PRO A 84 -0.10 8.98 16.45
C PRO A 84 -1.05 7.92 15.92
N TYR A 85 -0.55 6.95 15.18
CA TYR A 85 -1.38 5.96 14.50
C TYR A 85 -1.27 4.60 15.19
N LYS A 86 -2.34 3.81 15.03
CA LYS A 86 -2.32 2.43 15.50
C LYS A 86 -1.55 1.60 14.48
N THR A 87 -0.50 0.93 14.95
CA THR A 87 0.33 0.12 14.07
C THR A 87 0.58 -1.26 14.66
N SER A 88 0.90 -2.20 13.81
CA SER A 88 1.42 -3.50 14.20
C SER A 88 2.59 -3.81 13.25
N ALA A 89 3.11 -5.04 13.30
CA ALA A 89 4.33 -5.37 12.57
C ALA A 89 4.28 -5.03 11.07
N GLY A 90 3.13 -5.18 10.45
CA GLY A 90 3.03 -4.90 9.01
C GLY A 90 1.79 -4.11 8.64
N THR A 91 1.23 -3.34 9.58
CA THR A 91 -0.03 -2.66 9.37
C THR A 91 -0.02 -1.26 9.96
N ILE A 92 -0.57 -0.31 9.21
CA ILE A 92 -0.79 1.06 9.67
C ILE A 92 -2.28 1.33 9.54
N SER A 93 -2.95 1.62 10.66
CA SER A 93 -4.38 1.91 10.68
C SER A 93 -4.63 3.41 10.80
N PHE A 94 -5.63 3.90 10.09
CA PHE A 94 -5.96 5.32 10.11
C PHE A 94 -7.46 5.49 9.89
N THR A 95 -7.96 6.68 10.16
CA THR A 95 -9.39 6.98 10.08
C THR A 95 -9.59 8.25 9.27
N ALA A 96 -10.86 8.55 8.96
CA ALA A 96 -11.21 9.81 8.29
C ALA A 96 -10.84 11.01 9.16
N GLU A 97 -10.94 10.86 10.48
CA GLU A 97 -10.59 11.91 11.44
C GLU A 97 -9.09 12.10 11.60
N ARG A 98 -8.33 11.03 11.34
CA ARG A 98 -6.87 11.07 11.42
C ARG A 98 -6.27 10.33 10.23
N PRO A 99 -6.35 10.94 9.05
CA PRO A 99 -5.78 10.31 7.85
C PRO A 99 -4.27 10.37 7.86
N LEU A 100 -3.65 9.54 7.03
CA LEU A 100 -2.20 9.61 6.84
C LEU A 100 -1.87 10.89 6.07
N PRO A 101 -0.91 11.70 6.55
CA PRO A 101 -0.48 12.87 5.80
C PRO A 101 0.09 12.48 4.44
N ALA A 102 -0.17 13.30 3.44
CA ALA A 102 0.32 13.03 2.09
C ALA A 102 1.84 12.87 2.05
N ALA A 103 2.57 13.69 2.79
CA ALA A 103 4.03 13.61 2.83
C ALA A 103 4.52 12.27 3.38
N LEU A 104 3.87 11.79 4.46
CA LEU A 104 4.24 10.51 5.06
C LEU A 104 3.90 9.35 4.12
N LEU A 105 2.73 9.40 3.51
CA LEU A 105 2.30 8.39 2.54
C LEU A 105 3.31 8.28 1.39
N LYS A 106 3.76 9.41 0.87
CA LYS A 106 4.77 9.44 -0.19
C LYS A 106 6.07 8.81 0.24
N LYS A 107 6.52 9.09 1.45
CA LYS A 107 7.75 8.51 2.01
C LYS A 107 7.64 6.99 2.11
N ILE A 108 6.50 6.50 2.56
CA ILE A 108 6.27 5.05 2.71
C ILE A 108 6.28 4.38 1.35
N ILE A 109 5.55 4.92 0.39
CA ILE A 109 5.47 4.36 -0.95
C ILE A 109 6.86 4.37 -1.62
N SER A 110 7.58 5.47 -1.50
CA SER A 110 8.92 5.60 -2.08
C SER A 110 9.90 4.60 -1.47
N ALA A 111 9.85 4.40 -0.16
CA ALA A 111 10.69 3.42 0.51
C ALA A 111 10.41 2.01 0.02
N ARG A 112 9.14 1.67 -0.15
CA ARG A 112 8.75 0.36 -0.66
C ARG A 112 9.18 0.16 -2.11
N ALA A 113 9.00 1.18 -2.93
CA ALA A 113 9.39 1.11 -4.34
C ALA A 113 10.90 0.89 -4.48
N LYS A 114 11.67 1.63 -3.69
CA LYS A 114 13.13 1.49 -3.67
C LYS A 114 13.54 0.08 -3.24
N ASP A 115 12.89 -0.45 -2.22
CA ASP A 115 13.17 -1.80 -1.74
C ASP A 115 12.89 -2.85 -2.82
N ASN A 116 11.75 -2.74 -3.51
CA ASN A 116 11.40 -3.66 -4.59
C ASN A 116 12.39 -3.57 -5.75
N LEU A 117 12.79 -2.35 -6.10
CA LEU A 117 13.76 -2.13 -7.15
C LEU A 117 15.11 -2.78 -6.81
N ASN A 118 15.57 -2.59 -5.57
CA ASN A 118 16.85 -3.17 -5.13
C ASN A 118 16.80 -4.69 -5.14
N LYS A 119 15.72 -5.28 -4.66
CA LYS A 119 15.56 -6.74 -4.67
C LYS A 119 15.50 -7.29 -6.09
N SER A 120 14.87 -6.57 -7.01
CA SER A 120 14.83 -6.97 -8.42
C SER A 120 16.23 -6.97 -9.03
N LYS A 121 17.03 -5.96 -8.73
CA LYS A 121 18.43 -5.88 -9.22
C LYS A 121 19.27 -7.00 -8.67
N LEU A 122 19.13 -7.33 -7.39
CA LEU A 122 19.87 -8.42 -6.77
C LEU A 122 19.52 -9.77 -7.39
N LYS A 123 18.25 -10.00 -7.67
CA LYS A 123 17.79 -11.22 -8.31
C LYS A 123 18.36 -11.35 -9.72
N ALA A 124 18.32 -10.28 -10.50
CA ALA A 124 18.86 -10.27 -11.86
C ALA A 124 20.37 -10.54 -11.85
N LYS A 125 21.08 -9.91 -10.91
CA LYS A 125 22.52 -10.09 -10.74
C LYS A 125 22.86 -11.54 -10.39
N SER A 126 22.11 -12.12 -9.45
CA SER A 126 22.30 -13.51 -9.05
C SER A 126 22.07 -14.46 -10.23
N THR A 127 21.03 -14.20 -11.02
CA THR A 127 20.74 -15.01 -12.21
C THR A 127 21.87 -14.94 -13.24
N LYS A 128 22.46 -13.77 -13.42
CA LYS A 128 23.55 -13.60 -14.37
C LYS A 128 24.82 -14.34 -13.99
N LYS A 129 25.02 -14.62 -12.72
CA LYS A 129 26.22 -15.33 -12.25
C LYS A 129 26.19 -16.81 -12.55
N LYS A 130 25.08 -17.31 -12.97
CA LYS A 130 24.99 -18.70 -13.40
C LYS A 130 25.45 -18.85 -14.83
#